data_c8e2ff322334d078944c0ba643d85e90
#
_entry.id   c8e2ff322334d078944c0ba643d85e90
#
_cell.length_a   1.000
_cell.length_b   1.000
_cell.length_c   1.000
_cell.angle_alpha   90.00
_cell.angle_beta   90.00
_cell.angle_gamma   90.00
#
_symmetry.space_group_name_H-M   'P 1'
#
loop_
_entity.id
_entity.type
_entity.pdbx_description
1 polymer ?
#
loop_
_entity_poly.entity_id
_entity_poly.type
_entity_poly.pdbx_seq_one_letter_code
_entity_poly.pdbx_strand_id
1 'polypeptide(L)'
;MSESIPQFYKRIQRCDPQLGTTYSKEKPYFNVLSRQCNFGTVQFSYRDFYKVTLIIGVGKLYYADKWILVNRPAMLFSNPLVPYAWESISEEQKGMFCIFNEQFVQSEEKNSSLANSPLFKVTGDKVFFLDDTQITKVLDIYIPKCRKKTSQDRKSVV
;
A
#
# COMPACT_ATOMS: atom_id res chain seq x y z
N MET A 1 7.18 15.16 9.67
CA MET A 1 6.00 14.53 10.29
C MET A 1 5.65 13.25 9.59
N SER A 2 5.13 12.29 10.33
CA SER A 2 4.76 10.97 9.82
C SER A 2 3.25 10.91 9.60
N GLU A 3 2.81 10.41 8.43
CA GLU A 3 1.40 10.20 8.13
C GLU A 3 0.89 8.96 8.87
N SER A 4 -0.17 9.10 9.65
CA SER A 4 -0.83 7.99 10.33
C SER A 4 -1.88 7.32 9.43
N ILE A 5 -2.34 6.13 9.81
CA ILE A 5 -3.41 5.44 9.06
C ILE A 5 -4.68 6.30 8.99
N PRO A 6 -5.17 6.93 10.07
CA PRO A 6 -6.33 7.82 9.95
C PRO A 6 -6.11 9.00 9.01
N GLN A 7 -4.92 9.60 9.04
CA GLN A 7 -4.57 10.69 8.12
C GLN A 7 -4.53 10.22 6.67
N PHE A 8 -4.00 9.03 6.43
CA PHE A 8 -3.98 8.41 5.11
C PHE A 8 -5.40 8.22 4.58
N TYR A 9 -6.31 7.65 5.37
CA TYR A 9 -7.71 7.48 4.97
C TYR A 9 -8.39 8.81 4.68
N LYS A 10 -8.16 9.81 5.50
CA LYS A 10 -8.72 11.14 5.29
C LYS A 10 -8.26 11.75 3.96
N ARG A 11 -7.00 11.50 3.58
CA ARG A 11 -6.45 11.96 2.30
C ARG A 11 -7.10 11.26 1.11
N ILE A 12 -7.28 9.94 1.18
CA ILE A 12 -7.85 9.16 0.08
C ILE A 12 -9.38 9.22 0.00
N GLN A 13 -10.06 9.65 1.05
CA GLN A 13 -11.52 9.86 1.04
C GLN A 13 -11.98 10.85 -0.01
N ARG A 14 -11.10 11.71 -0.47
CA ARG A 14 -11.39 12.59 -1.61
C ARG A 14 -11.77 11.83 -2.87
N CYS A 15 -11.31 10.60 -3.00
CA CYS A 15 -11.59 9.75 -4.15
C CYS A 15 -12.68 8.73 -3.86
N ASP A 16 -12.85 8.36 -2.60
CA ASP A 16 -13.92 7.47 -2.14
C ASP A 16 -14.46 7.96 -0.80
N PRO A 17 -15.50 8.80 -0.83
CA PRO A 17 -16.10 9.34 0.41
C PRO A 17 -16.66 8.29 1.35
N GLN A 18 -16.89 7.06 0.86
CA GLN A 18 -17.44 5.97 1.66
C GLN A 18 -16.39 5.18 2.43
N LEU A 19 -15.10 5.45 2.18
CA LEU A 19 -14.03 4.84 2.94
C LEU A 19 -14.02 5.40 4.37
N GLY A 20 -14.76 4.71 5.24
CA GLY A 20 -14.68 4.91 6.67
C GLY A 20 -13.82 3.82 7.31
N THR A 21 -13.10 4.16 8.35
CA THR A 21 -12.37 3.18 9.12
C THR A 21 -12.47 3.47 10.61
N THR A 22 -12.69 2.41 11.38
CA THR A 22 -12.44 2.42 12.82
C THR A 22 -11.01 1.91 13.01
N TYR A 23 -10.13 2.76 13.47
CA TYR A 23 -8.72 2.43 13.66
C TYR A 23 -8.31 2.66 15.12
N SER A 24 -7.64 1.66 15.67
CA SER A 24 -6.96 1.76 16.96
C SER A 24 -5.49 1.42 16.78
N LYS A 25 -4.62 2.32 17.16
CA LYS A 25 -3.16 2.12 17.09
C LYS A 25 -2.68 0.93 17.92
N GLU A 26 -3.44 0.56 18.93
CA GLU A 26 -3.07 -0.51 19.87
C GLU A 26 -3.48 -1.91 19.40
N LYS A 27 -4.28 -2.00 18.35
CA LYS A 27 -4.78 -3.26 17.79
C LYS A 27 -4.17 -3.58 16.45
N PRO A 28 -3.98 -4.86 16.12
CA PRO A 28 -3.56 -5.25 14.77
C PRO A 28 -4.52 -4.69 13.71
N TYR A 29 -3.96 -4.09 12.70
CA TYR A 29 -4.73 -3.53 11.59
C TYR A 29 -4.15 -4.00 10.26
N PHE A 30 -5.02 -4.51 9.39
CA PHE A 30 -4.70 -4.89 8.03
C PHE A 30 -5.88 -4.57 7.12
N ASN A 31 -5.63 -3.95 5.98
CA ASN A 31 -6.67 -3.66 5.01
C ASN A 31 -6.12 -3.72 3.58
N VAL A 32 -6.97 -4.14 2.65
CA VAL A 32 -6.68 -4.16 1.21
C VAL A 32 -7.61 -3.19 0.50
N LEU A 33 -7.03 -2.37 -0.35
CA LEU A 33 -7.73 -1.29 -1.04
C LEU A 33 -7.37 -1.28 -2.52
N SER A 34 -8.34 -0.85 -3.33
CA SER A 34 -8.11 -0.61 -4.75
C SER A 34 -7.42 0.74 -4.95
N ARG A 35 -6.46 0.77 -5.87
CA ARG A 35 -5.73 1.99 -6.25
C ARG A 35 -6.33 2.53 -7.55
N GLN A 36 -7.46 3.23 -7.43
CA GLN A 36 -8.21 3.74 -8.58
C GLN A 36 -8.10 5.25 -8.78
N CYS A 37 -7.48 5.93 -7.85
CA CYS A 37 -7.46 7.39 -7.82
C CYS A 37 -6.07 7.91 -8.17
N ASN A 38 -6.04 8.87 -9.08
CA ASN A 38 -4.83 9.62 -9.33
C ASN A 38 -4.77 10.81 -8.38
N PHE A 39 -3.91 10.70 -7.38
CA PHE A 39 -3.68 11.77 -6.41
C PHE A 39 -2.67 12.82 -6.90
N GLY A 40 -2.22 12.73 -8.16
CA GLY A 40 -1.16 13.57 -8.67
C GLY A 40 0.17 13.24 -8.00
N THR A 41 0.84 14.25 -7.49
CA THR A 41 2.11 14.08 -6.80
C THR A 41 1.89 13.88 -5.31
N VAL A 42 2.36 12.75 -4.79
CA VAL A 42 2.39 12.48 -3.35
C VAL A 42 3.72 12.97 -2.80
N GLN A 43 3.65 13.92 -1.88
CA GLN A 43 4.85 14.55 -1.32
C GLN A 43 5.70 13.57 -0.52
N PHE A 44 6.98 13.88 -0.45
CA PHE A 44 7.95 13.10 0.31
C PHE A 44 7.61 13.14 1.80
N SER A 45 7.29 11.98 2.36
CA SER A 45 6.88 11.90 3.76
C SER A 45 7.14 10.51 4.35
N TYR A 46 7.34 10.48 5.66
CA TYR A 46 7.29 9.24 6.42
C TYR A 46 5.84 8.82 6.66
N ARG A 47 5.66 7.53 6.88
CA ARG A 47 4.39 6.95 7.28
C ARG A 47 4.61 6.08 8.51
N ASP A 48 3.61 5.98 9.39
CA ASP A 48 3.73 5.13 10.58
C ASP A 48 3.18 3.71 10.37
N PHE A 49 3.02 3.32 9.11
CA PHE A 49 2.47 2.01 8.73
C PHE A 49 3.26 1.40 7.56
N TYR A 50 3.10 0.10 7.41
CA TYR A 50 3.62 -0.65 6.26
C TYR A 50 2.62 -0.59 5.10
N LYS A 51 3.14 -0.59 3.89
CA LYS A 51 2.31 -0.59 2.69
C LYS A 51 2.97 -1.43 1.60
N VAL A 52 2.18 -2.31 0.98
CA VAL A 52 2.59 -3.07 -0.20
C VAL A 52 1.65 -2.70 -1.33
N THR A 53 2.20 -2.17 -2.42
CA THR A 53 1.41 -1.62 -3.52
C THR A 53 1.73 -2.34 -4.82
N LEU A 54 0.69 -2.83 -5.51
CA LEU A 54 0.78 -3.19 -6.92
C LEU A 54 0.50 -1.92 -7.73
N ILE A 55 1.49 -1.47 -8.47
CA ILE A 55 1.41 -0.26 -9.29
C ILE A 55 1.16 -0.66 -10.74
N ILE A 56 0.03 -0.24 -11.28
CA ILE A 56 -0.30 -0.34 -12.70
C ILE A 56 -0.54 1.09 -13.19
N GLY A 57 0.47 1.68 -13.79
CA GLY A 57 0.50 3.08 -14.21
C GLY A 57 1.93 3.53 -14.36
N VAL A 58 2.12 4.73 -14.90
CA VAL A 58 3.45 5.31 -15.10
C VAL A 58 3.67 6.44 -14.12
N GLY A 59 4.83 6.43 -13.47
CA GLY A 59 5.20 7.45 -12.51
C GLY A 59 6.66 7.36 -12.12
N LYS A 60 7.08 8.30 -11.29
CA LYS A 60 8.41 8.31 -10.68
C LYS A 60 8.29 8.11 -9.19
N LEU A 61 9.10 7.20 -8.68
CA LEU A 61 9.25 6.98 -7.26
C LEU A 61 10.55 7.59 -6.78
N TYR A 62 10.46 8.40 -5.75
CA TYR A 62 11.62 9.00 -5.09
C TYR A 62 11.77 8.41 -3.70
N TYR A 63 12.91 7.79 -3.40
CA TYR A 63 13.23 7.31 -2.05
C TYR A 63 14.73 7.32 -1.83
N ALA A 64 15.15 7.58 -0.60
CA ALA A 64 16.55 7.86 -0.28
C ALA A 64 17.08 8.95 -1.24
N ASP A 65 18.26 8.79 -1.80
CA ASP A 65 18.84 9.74 -2.76
C ASP A 65 18.63 9.32 -4.22
N LYS A 66 17.59 8.49 -4.46
CA LYS A 66 17.35 7.87 -5.76
C LYS A 66 15.95 8.19 -6.26
N TRP A 67 15.80 8.11 -7.58
CA TRP A 67 14.48 8.03 -8.19
C TRP A 67 14.46 6.90 -9.23
N ILE A 68 13.29 6.30 -9.38
CA ILE A 68 13.08 5.20 -10.32
C ILE A 68 11.88 5.53 -11.18
N LEU A 69 12.03 5.40 -12.50
CA LEU A 69 10.90 5.46 -13.42
C LEU A 69 10.17 4.12 -13.36
N VAL A 70 8.89 4.15 -13.00
CA VAL A 70 8.00 3.00 -13.04
C VAL A 70 7.13 3.15 -14.27
N ASN A 71 7.41 2.37 -15.31
CA ASN A 71 6.72 2.42 -16.61
C ASN A 71 6.11 1.07 -17.00
N ARG A 72 6.06 0.13 -16.09
CA ARG A 72 5.45 -1.19 -16.24
C ARG A 72 4.99 -1.68 -14.86
N PRO A 73 4.12 -2.70 -14.80
CA PRO A 73 3.63 -3.17 -13.50
C PRO A 73 4.74 -3.52 -12.53
N ALA A 74 4.60 -3.04 -11.30
CA ALA A 74 5.62 -3.18 -10.27
C ALA A 74 5.00 -3.34 -8.88
N MET A 75 5.73 -3.98 -7.97
CA MET A 75 5.42 -4.02 -6.55
C MET A 75 6.32 -3.06 -5.80
N LEU A 76 5.73 -2.23 -4.95
CA LEU A 76 6.44 -1.34 -4.04
C LEU A 76 6.23 -1.79 -2.59
N PHE A 77 7.31 -2.00 -1.87
CA PHE A 77 7.30 -2.36 -0.46
C PHE A 77 7.77 -1.17 0.37
N SER A 78 6.89 -0.65 1.20
CA SER A 78 7.16 0.54 2.01
C SER A 78 7.09 0.21 3.49
N ASN A 79 8.07 0.66 4.26
CA ASN A 79 8.11 0.56 5.70
C ASN A 79 8.11 1.96 6.35
N PRO A 80 7.82 2.06 7.67
CA PRO A 80 7.75 3.35 8.34
C PRO A 80 9.09 4.12 8.40
N LEU A 81 10.21 3.45 8.22
CA LEU A 81 11.54 4.05 8.40
C LEU A 81 12.08 4.74 7.14
N VAL A 82 11.49 4.45 5.98
CA VAL A 82 11.96 5.00 4.71
C VAL A 82 10.88 5.90 4.10
N PRO A 83 11.13 7.22 4.05
CA PRO A 83 10.20 8.12 3.39
C PRO A 83 10.28 7.95 1.88
N TYR A 84 9.17 8.18 1.21
CA TYR A 84 9.13 8.18 -0.25
C TYR A 84 8.13 9.20 -0.78
N ALA A 85 8.31 9.59 -2.04
CA ALA A 85 7.38 10.41 -2.79
C ALA A 85 7.03 9.73 -4.11
N TRP A 86 5.84 9.98 -4.60
CA TRP A 86 5.36 9.46 -5.87
C TRP A 86 4.87 10.61 -6.75
N GLU A 87 5.32 10.62 -8.00
CA GLU A 87 4.87 11.55 -9.03
C GLU A 87 4.17 10.77 -10.13
N SER A 88 2.86 10.96 -10.28
CA SER A 88 2.08 10.32 -11.34
C SER A 88 2.38 10.98 -12.68
N ILE A 89 2.71 10.16 -13.68
CA ILE A 89 2.95 10.62 -15.05
C ILE A 89 1.74 10.30 -15.93
N SER A 90 1.24 9.04 -15.91
CA SER A 90 0.03 8.69 -16.62
C SER A 90 -1.22 9.16 -15.88
N GLU A 91 -2.26 9.52 -16.62
CA GLU A 91 -3.54 9.89 -16.00
C GLU A 91 -4.18 8.69 -15.30
N GLU A 92 -4.07 7.52 -15.91
CA GLU A 92 -4.62 6.29 -15.35
C GLU A 92 -3.63 5.67 -14.36
N GLN A 93 -4.07 5.57 -13.11
CA GLN A 93 -3.32 4.97 -12.01
C GLN A 93 -4.18 3.87 -11.42
N LYS A 94 -3.81 2.62 -11.69
CA LYS A 94 -4.53 1.43 -11.22
C LYS A 94 -3.65 0.57 -10.34
N GLY A 95 -4.23 -0.50 -9.85
CA GLY A 95 -3.59 -1.50 -9.02
C GLY A 95 -4.29 -1.64 -7.68
N MET A 96 -3.58 -2.19 -6.73
CA MET A 96 -4.10 -2.47 -5.40
C MET A 96 -3.00 -2.26 -4.39
N PHE A 97 -3.39 -2.05 -3.14
CA PHE A 97 -2.43 -1.97 -2.06
C PHE A 97 -3.01 -2.54 -0.77
N CYS A 98 -2.14 -3.00 0.09
CA CYS A 98 -2.49 -3.30 1.47
C CYS A 98 -1.70 -2.40 2.42
N ILE A 99 -2.36 -2.04 3.52
CA ILE A 99 -1.72 -1.31 4.61
C ILE A 99 -1.88 -2.10 5.90
N PHE A 100 -0.87 -2.06 6.74
CA PHE A 100 -0.90 -2.73 8.04
C PHE A 100 0.04 -2.04 9.02
N ASN A 101 -0.27 -2.18 10.29
CA ASN A 101 0.50 -1.55 11.36
C ASN A 101 1.49 -2.52 12.01
N GLU A 102 2.29 -2.01 12.93
CA GLU A 102 3.28 -2.78 13.67
C GLU A 102 2.64 -3.88 14.51
N GLN A 103 1.46 -3.63 15.08
CA GLN A 103 0.74 -4.62 15.87
C GLN A 103 0.33 -5.84 15.04
N PHE A 104 -0.04 -5.61 13.77
CA PHE A 104 -0.31 -6.71 12.84
C PHE A 104 0.96 -7.52 12.59
N VAL A 105 2.08 -6.86 12.34
CA VAL A 105 3.38 -7.52 12.14
C VAL A 105 3.73 -8.38 13.36
N GLN A 106 3.58 -7.83 14.57
CA GLN A 106 3.88 -8.53 15.80
C GLN A 106 2.92 -9.71 16.07
N SER A 107 1.63 -9.55 15.75
CA SER A 107 0.64 -10.61 15.98
C SER A 107 0.85 -11.83 15.09
N GLU A 108 1.38 -11.65 13.89
CA GLU A 108 1.66 -12.72 12.94
C GLU A 108 3.05 -13.34 13.14
N GLU A 109 3.82 -12.79 14.04
CA GLU A 109 5.25 -13.06 14.21
C GLU A 109 5.62 -14.37 14.89
N LYS A 110 4.67 -15.20 15.29
CA LYS A 110 5.03 -16.46 15.94
C LYS A 110 5.89 -17.38 15.06
N ASN A 111 5.96 -17.15 13.74
CA ASN A 111 6.69 -18.00 12.82
C ASN A 111 7.44 -17.30 11.67
N SER A 112 7.35 -15.98 11.53
CA SER A 112 8.09 -15.27 10.49
C SER A 112 8.19 -13.79 10.82
N SER A 113 9.37 -13.28 10.85
CA SER A 113 9.59 -11.86 11.06
C SER A 113 9.38 -11.09 9.77
N LEU A 114 8.19 -10.57 9.53
CA LEU A 114 7.97 -9.59 8.47
C LEU A 114 8.95 -8.42 8.63
N ALA A 115 9.21 -8.01 9.88
CA ALA A 115 10.20 -6.97 10.18
C ALA A 115 11.61 -7.33 9.72
N ASN A 116 11.98 -8.62 9.70
CA ASN A 116 13.28 -9.09 9.23
C ASN A 116 13.27 -9.50 7.76
N SER A 117 12.14 -9.36 7.09
CA SER A 117 12.06 -9.67 5.66
C SER A 117 12.96 -8.72 4.86
N PRO A 118 13.73 -9.23 3.90
CA PRO A 118 14.52 -8.37 3.00
C PRO A 118 13.69 -7.32 2.26
N LEU A 119 12.40 -7.57 2.06
CA LEU A 119 11.48 -6.67 1.38
C LEU A 119 11.22 -5.37 2.15
N PHE A 120 11.34 -5.41 3.49
CA PHE A 120 11.07 -4.25 4.35
C PHE A 120 12.32 -3.68 5.01
N LYS A 121 13.51 -4.11 4.59
CA LYS A 121 14.75 -3.52 5.11
C LYS A 121 14.89 -2.06 4.68
N VAL A 122 15.53 -1.28 5.52
CA VAL A 122 15.85 0.13 5.22
C VAL A 122 16.74 0.25 4.00
N THR A 123 17.67 -0.70 3.83
CA THR A 123 18.57 -0.79 2.69
C THR A 123 18.05 -1.82 1.69
N GLY A 124 18.25 -1.59 0.41
CA GLY A 124 17.87 -2.50 -0.66
C GLY A 124 16.77 -1.94 -1.56
N ASP A 125 16.43 -2.72 -2.55
CA ASP A 125 15.43 -2.32 -3.54
C ASP A 125 14.03 -2.37 -2.96
N LYS A 126 13.25 -1.33 -3.22
CA LYS A 126 11.85 -1.21 -2.79
C LYS A 126 10.87 -1.52 -3.91
N VAL A 127 11.33 -1.50 -5.16
CA VAL A 127 10.50 -1.70 -6.35
C VAL A 127 10.93 -2.96 -7.05
N PHE A 128 9.96 -3.82 -7.36
CA PHE A 128 10.19 -5.06 -8.10
C PHE A 128 9.26 -5.07 -9.30
N PHE A 129 9.82 -5.03 -10.50
CA PHE A 129 9.05 -5.11 -11.73
C PHE A 129 8.52 -6.53 -11.95
N LEU A 130 7.29 -6.63 -12.45
CA LEU A 130 6.59 -7.90 -12.60
C LEU A 130 6.45 -8.29 -14.07
N ASP A 131 6.58 -9.58 -14.36
CA ASP A 131 6.14 -10.15 -15.64
C ASP A 131 4.64 -10.50 -15.60
N ASP A 132 4.07 -10.90 -16.75
CA ASP A 132 2.64 -11.19 -16.86
C ASP A 132 2.20 -12.32 -15.93
N THR A 133 3.03 -13.34 -15.73
CA THR A 133 2.75 -14.46 -14.82
C THR A 133 2.70 -13.98 -13.37
N GLN A 134 3.65 -13.15 -12.98
CA GLN A 134 3.72 -12.59 -11.63
C GLN A 134 2.53 -11.65 -11.35
N ILE A 135 2.13 -10.83 -12.33
CA ILE A 135 0.95 -9.96 -12.20
C ILE A 135 -0.29 -10.78 -11.92
N THR A 136 -0.50 -11.86 -12.69
CA THR A 136 -1.65 -12.75 -12.50
C THR A 136 -1.67 -13.33 -11.10
N LYS A 137 -0.54 -13.80 -10.60
CA LYS A 137 -0.43 -14.36 -9.25
C LYS A 137 -0.74 -13.33 -8.17
N VAL A 138 -0.24 -12.10 -8.33
CA VAL A 138 -0.50 -11.01 -7.37
C VAL A 138 -1.97 -10.65 -7.37
N LEU A 139 -2.60 -10.52 -8.52
CA LEU A 139 -4.02 -10.22 -8.63
C LEU A 139 -4.89 -11.33 -8.02
N ASP A 140 -4.52 -12.58 -8.20
CA ASP A 140 -5.22 -13.71 -7.59
C ASP A 140 -5.19 -13.67 -6.06
N ILE A 141 -4.15 -13.10 -5.48
CA ILE A 141 -4.05 -12.92 -4.02
C ILE A 141 -4.90 -11.74 -3.55
N TYR A 142 -4.87 -10.61 -4.25
CA TYR A 142 -5.55 -9.38 -3.83
C TYR A 142 -7.05 -9.38 -4.09
N ILE A 143 -7.51 -9.86 -5.24
CA ILE A 143 -8.91 -9.79 -5.65
C ILE A 143 -9.87 -10.48 -4.67
N PRO A 144 -9.61 -11.72 -4.21
CA PRO A 144 -10.50 -12.39 -3.25
C PRO A 144 -10.65 -11.62 -1.95
N LYS A 145 -9.60 -10.97 -1.46
CA LYS A 145 -9.64 -10.18 -0.22
C LYS A 145 -10.50 -8.92 -0.37
N CYS A 146 -10.43 -8.25 -1.50
CA CYS A 146 -11.29 -7.12 -1.80
C CYS A 146 -12.76 -7.52 -1.90
N ARG A 147 -13.07 -8.65 -2.54
CA ARG A 147 -14.43 -9.17 -2.65
C ARG A 147 -15.03 -9.55 -1.30
N LYS A 148 -14.26 -10.20 -0.42
CA LYS A 148 -14.69 -10.55 0.94
C LYS A 148 -15.05 -9.31 1.73
N LYS A 149 -14.26 -8.26 1.63
CA LYS A 149 -14.52 -6.98 2.30
C LYS A 149 -15.82 -6.35 1.82
N THR A 150 -16.05 -6.28 0.51
CA THR A 150 -17.27 -5.74 -0.07
C THR A 150 -18.49 -6.53 0.37
N SER A 151 -18.39 -7.85 0.45
CA SER A 151 -19.44 -8.75 0.93
C SER A 151 -19.75 -8.53 2.42
N GLN A 152 -18.74 -8.30 3.25
CA GLN A 152 -18.93 -7.99 4.68
C GLN A 152 -19.55 -6.61 4.89
N ASP A 153 -19.15 -5.61 4.13
CA ASP A 153 -19.71 -4.27 4.19
C ASP A 153 -21.20 -4.29 3.81
N ARG A 154 -21.60 -5.11 2.83
CA ARG A 154 -22.99 -5.29 2.46
C ARG A 154 -23.82 -5.99 3.56
N LYS A 155 -23.22 -6.93 4.29
CA LYS A 155 -23.90 -7.59 5.42
C LYS A 155 -24.06 -6.70 6.63
N SER A 156 -23.20 -5.71 6.82
CA SER A 156 -23.29 -4.78 7.95
C SER A 156 -24.27 -3.64 7.71
N VAL A 157 -24.77 -3.47 6.50
CA VAL A 157 -25.78 -2.44 6.14
C VAL A 157 -27.23 -2.99 6.24
N VAL A 158 -27.37 -4.27 6.51
CA VAL A 158 -28.65 -4.91 6.78
C VAL A 158 -28.80 -5.11 8.29
#